data_fe1a570abda8debadf5345e90332f5eb
#
_entry.id   fe1a570abda8debadf5345e90332f5eb
#
_cell.length_a   1.000
_cell.length_b   1.000
_cell.length_c   1.000
_cell.angle_alpha   90.00
_cell.angle_beta   90.00
_cell.angle_gamma   90.00
#
_symmetry.space_group_name_H-M   'P 1'
#
loop_
_entity.id
_entity.type
_entity.pdbx_description
1 polymer ?
#
loop_
_entity_poly.entity_id
_entity_poly.type
_entity_poly.pdbx_seq_one_letter_code
_entity_poly.pdbx_strand_id
1 'polypeptide(L)'
;LESQNCDILVLTEYDERIKPKGFEFEISTKNVAEVNTEFYQVTEKRVKIFTKYEIIKEFETYDCFTSCCAELKTEIGNLLIYGTIIGIYGNRNQNFKDDLPKQIADFNKFSKTENLCIIGDYNISFCDNYYFTNLGRTELNKSFVENKINNLTENIKETIDHIAISNKF
;
A
#
# COMPACT_ATOMS: atom_id res chain seq x y z
N LEU A 1 -5.09 -5.97 17.38
CA LEU A 1 -4.07 -4.98 16.97
C LEU A 1 -3.09 -4.65 18.10
N GLU A 2 -3.53 -4.53 19.36
CA GLU A 2 -2.66 -4.18 20.50
C GLU A 2 -1.61 -5.25 20.86
N SER A 3 -1.72 -6.48 20.36
CA SER A 3 -0.77 -7.56 20.61
C SER A 3 0.38 -7.64 19.59
N GLN A 4 0.34 -6.85 18.54
CA GLN A 4 1.37 -6.85 17.49
C GLN A 4 2.45 -5.83 17.85
N ASN A 5 3.64 -6.32 18.17
CA ASN A 5 4.81 -5.47 18.38
C ASN A 5 5.46 -5.16 17.02
N CYS A 6 4.85 -4.25 16.27
CA CYS A 6 5.38 -3.78 14.98
C CYS A 6 5.77 -2.30 15.08
N ASP A 7 6.68 -1.87 14.22
CA ASP A 7 7.14 -0.47 14.15
C ASP A 7 6.41 0.33 13.09
N ILE A 8 5.85 -0.36 12.10
CA ILE A 8 5.01 0.19 11.05
C ILE A 8 3.75 -0.67 10.92
N LEU A 9 2.58 -0.06 10.93
CA LEU A 9 1.28 -0.69 10.74
C LEU A 9 0.57 0.01 9.59
N VAL A 10 0.19 -0.75 8.57
CA VAL A 10 -0.63 -0.25 7.46
C VAL A 10 -2.00 -0.89 7.55
N LEU A 11 -3.03 -0.07 7.55
CA LEU A 11 -4.42 -0.51 7.55
C LEU A 11 -5.09 -0.05 6.26
N THR A 12 -5.73 -0.98 5.57
CA THR A 12 -6.61 -0.74 4.43
C THR A 12 -8.05 -0.65 4.91
N GLU A 13 -8.90 0.08 4.19
CA GLU A 13 -10.30 0.34 4.56
C GLU A 13 -10.45 0.78 6.02
N TYR A 14 -9.61 1.73 6.41
CA TYR A 14 -9.46 2.19 7.78
C TYR A 14 -10.59 3.14 8.20
N ASP A 15 -11.06 2.98 9.43
CA ASP A 15 -11.98 3.90 10.09
C ASP A 15 -11.28 4.63 11.25
N GLU A 16 -11.36 5.97 11.28
CA GLU A 16 -10.70 6.82 12.29
C GLU A 16 -11.17 6.59 13.74
N ARG A 17 -12.24 5.82 13.94
CA ARG A 17 -12.67 5.35 15.26
C ARG A 17 -11.74 4.28 15.83
N ILE A 18 -10.97 3.61 14.99
CA ILE A 18 -9.92 2.65 15.37
C ILE A 18 -8.65 3.45 15.63
N LYS A 19 -8.10 3.40 16.84
CA LYS A 19 -6.88 4.14 17.20
C LYS A 19 -5.84 3.19 17.77
N PRO A 20 -4.95 2.60 16.93
CA PRO A 20 -3.83 1.80 17.40
C PRO A 20 -2.94 2.62 18.34
N LYS A 21 -2.47 1.99 19.42
CA LYS A 21 -1.57 2.64 20.39
C LYS A 21 -0.11 2.33 20.08
N GLY A 22 0.79 3.20 20.52
CA GLY A 22 2.23 2.97 20.45
C GLY A 22 2.88 3.43 19.14
N PHE A 23 2.17 4.25 18.35
CA PHE A 23 2.71 4.93 17.17
C PHE A 23 2.72 6.44 17.39
N GLU A 24 3.80 7.10 17.00
CA GLU A 24 3.99 8.55 17.19
C GLU A 24 3.61 9.35 15.95
N PHE A 25 3.71 8.73 14.79
CA PHE A 25 3.46 9.38 13.50
C PHE A 25 2.43 8.61 12.69
N GLU A 26 1.73 9.34 11.82
CA GLU A 26 0.74 8.76 10.93
C GLU A 26 0.59 9.54 9.63
N ILE A 27 0.25 8.83 8.55
CA ILE A 27 -0.14 9.40 7.26
C ILE A 27 -1.32 8.62 6.71
N SER A 28 -2.20 9.25 5.97
CA SER A 28 -3.35 8.59 5.35
C SER A 28 -3.68 9.15 3.97
N THR A 29 -4.44 8.38 3.22
CA THR A 29 -5.16 8.87 2.04
C THR A 29 -6.11 9.99 2.41
N LYS A 30 -6.52 10.80 1.42
CA LYS A 30 -7.64 11.71 1.58
C LYS A 30 -8.93 10.94 1.87
N ASN A 31 -9.91 11.63 2.44
CA ASN A 31 -11.20 11.03 2.72
C ASN A 31 -12.01 10.86 1.44
N VAL A 32 -12.41 9.64 1.13
CA VAL A 32 -13.21 9.34 -0.07
C VAL A 32 -14.59 10.02 -0.02
N ALA A 33 -15.12 10.30 1.17
CA ALA A 33 -16.35 11.07 1.32
C ALA A 33 -16.25 12.51 0.76
N GLU A 34 -15.06 13.05 0.53
CA GLU A 34 -14.90 14.36 -0.13
C GLU A 34 -15.39 14.35 -1.59
N VAL A 35 -15.38 13.18 -2.24
CA VAL A 35 -15.79 13.00 -3.64
C VAL A 35 -16.98 12.08 -3.80
N ASN A 36 -17.33 11.29 -2.80
CA ASN A 36 -18.46 10.36 -2.82
C ASN A 36 -19.08 10.18 -1.43
N THR A 37 -19.99 11.08 -1.08
CA THR A 37 -20.69 11.08 0.22
C THR A 37 -21.80 10.02 0.32
N GLU A 38 -22.22 9.41 -0.78
CA GLU A 38 -23.31 8.45 -0.81
C GLU A 38 -22.90 7.11 -0.19
N PHE A 39 -21.65 6.69 -0.43
CA PHE A 39 -21.15 5.36 -0.05
C PHE A 39 -20.12 5.39 1.08
N TYR A 40 -19.51 6.54 1.36
CA TYR A 40 -18.40 6.64 2.31
C TYR A 40 -18.68 7.58 3.46
N GLN A 41 -18.26 7.18 4.65
CA GLN A 41 -18.36 8.00 5.85
C GLN A 41 -17.16 8.96 5.94
N VAL A 42 -17.36 10.09 6.61
CA VAL A 42 -16.30 11.09 6.84
C VAL A 42 -15.12 10.55 7.67
N THR A 43 -15.32 9.43 8.37
CA THR A 43 -14.28 8.75 9.17
C THR A 43 -13.49 7.70 8.40
N GLU A 44 -13.89 7.40 7.17
CA GLU A 44 -13.26 6.32 6.38
C GLU A 44 -12.10 6.83 5.54
N LYS A 45 -10.99 6.11 5.60
CA LYS A 45 -9.79 6.29 4.77
C LYS A 45 -9.48 4.99 4.04
N ARG A 46 -9.05 5.06 2.80
CA ARG A 46 -8.67 3.84 2.07
C ARG A 46 -7.43 3.21 2.65
N VAL A 47 -6.44 4.03 2.99
CA VAL A 47 -5.18 3.57 3.58
C VAL A 47 -4.77 4.51 4.71
N LYS A 48 -4.32 3.93 5.81
CA LYS A 48 -3.69 4.64 6.93
C LYS A 48 -2.42 3.91 7.33
N ILE A 49 -1.33 4.65 7.44
CA ILE A 49 -0.04 4.18 7.91
C ILE A 49 0.21 4.78 9.29
N PHE A 50 0.52 3.93 10.26
CA PHE A 50 0.99 4.31 11.58
C PHE A 50 2.44 3.87 11.73
N THR A 51 3.28 4.69 12.31
CA THR A 51 4.71 4.39 12.45
C THR A 51 5.29 4.97 13.73
N LYS A 52 6.30 4.28 14.29
CA LYS A 52 7.15 4.79 15.37
C LYS A 52 8.27 5.69 14.85
N TYR A 53 8.56 5.60 13.55
CA TYR A 53 9.63 6.34 12.91
C TYR A 53 9.18 7.73 12.49
N GLU A 54 10.08 8.71 12.59
CA GLU A 54 9.86 10.08 12.13
C GLU A 54 9.56 10.11 10.62
N ILE A 55 8.48 10.81 10.24
CA ILE A 55 8.16 11.09 8.84
C ILE A 55 8.98 12.29 8.39
N ILE A 56 9.94 12.08 7.48
CA ILE A 56 10.80 13.14 6.94
C ILE A 56 10.04 13.95 5.90
N LYS A 57 9.29 13.23 5.03
CA LYS A 57 8.60 13.86 3.90
C LYS A 57 7.46 12.97 3.40
N GLU A 58 6.38 13.61 2.99
CA GLU A 58 5.28 12.99 2.25
C GLU A 58 5.44 13.23 0.75
N PHE A 59 4.98 12.28 -0.06
CA PHE A 59 5.06 12.33 -1.52
C PHE A 59 3.68 12.22 -2.14
N GLU A 60 3.48 12.97 -3.20
CA GLU A 60 2.28 12.81 -4.02
C GLU A 60 2.31 11.48 -4.78
N THR A 61 1.23 10.72 -4.65
CA THR A 61 0.92 9.51 -5.40
C THR A 61 -0.01 9.85 -6.56
N TYR A 62 -0.15 8.92 -7.52
CA TYR A 62 -1.03 9.15 -8.66
C TYR A 62 -2.49 9.40 -8.23
N ASP A 63 -2.92 8.79 -7.13
CA ASP A 63 -4.25 8.98 -6.57
C ASP A 63 -4.19 9.04 -5.04
N CYS A 64 -4.38 10.23 -4.50
CA CYS A 64 -4.36 10.49 -3.06
C CYS A 64 -5.56 9.89 -2.29
N PHE A 65 -6.54 9.30 -2.97
CA PHE A 65 -7.68 8.63 -2.35
C PHE A 65 -7.45 7.12 -2.16
N THR A 66 -6.55 6.50 -2.93
CA THR A 66 -6.28 5.06 -2.87
C THR A 66 -4.88 4.72 -2.41
N SER A 67 -3.97 5.70 -2.37
CA SER A 67 -2.60 5.50 -1.93
C SER A 67 -2.02 6.71 -1.20
N CYS A 68 -1.08 6.46 -0.30
CA CYS A 68 -0.27 7.47 0.37
C CYS A 68 1.17 7.00 0.48
N CYS A 69 2.12 7.95 0.48
CA CYS A 69 3.55 7.65 0.46
C CYS A 69 4.32 8.62 1.33
N ALA A 70 5.22 8.08 2.17
CA ALA A 70 6.08 8.87 3.02
C ALA A 70 7.48 8.27 3.16
N GLU A 71 8.47 9.11 3.34
CA GLU A 71 9.83 8.75 3.72
C GLU A 71 9.96 8.74 5.23
N LEU A 72 10.41 7.61 5.77
CA LEU A 72 10.61 7.37 7.19
C LEU A 72 12.10 7.33 7.50
N LYS A 73 12.49 7.92 8.63
CA LYS A 73 13.84 7.84 9.17
C LYS A 73 13.94 6.61 10.08
N THR A 74 14.49 5.52 9.57
CA THR A 74 14.70 4.30 10.34
C THR A 74 16.13 4.21 10.89
N GLU A 75 16.38 3.27 11.80
CA GLU A 75 17.71 3.03 12.37
C GLU A 75 18.75 2.56 11.35
N ILE A 76 18.31 1.94 10.26
CA ILE A 76 19.17 1.38 9.21
C ILE A 76 19.17 2.18 7.91
N GLY A 77 18.60 3.39 7.93
CA GLY A 77 18.51 4.31 6.79
C GLY A 77 17.08 4.76 6.48
N ASN A 78 16.93 5.58 5.46
CA ASN A 78 15.62 6.05 5.06
C ASN A 78 14.86 4.97 4.30
N LEU A 79 13.58 4.82 4.63
CA LEU A 79 12.64 3.90 4.01
C LEU A 79 11.44 4.66 3.44
N LEU A 80 11.19 4.51 2.16
CA LEU A 80 9.97 5.00 1.55
C LEU A 80 8.87 3.96 1.74
N ILE A 81 7.81 4.32 2.45
CA ILE A 81 6.64 3.47 2.66
C ILE A 81 5.51 3.93 1.75
N TYR A 82 4.99 3.03 0.92
CA TYR A 82 3.88 3.25 0.01
C TYR A 82 2.71 2.37 0.42
N GLY A 83 1.68 2.96 1.00
CA GLY A 83 0.45 2.27 1.36
C GLY A 83 -0.57 2.37 0.23
N THR A 84 -1.25 1.27 -0.13
CA THR A 84 -2.14 1.27 -1.29
C THR A 84 -3.30 0.28 -1.22
N ILE A 85 -4.37 0.60 -1.96
CA ILE A 85 -5.37 -0.35 -2.48
C ILE A 85 -5.34 -0.25 -4.00
N ILE A 86 -5.10 -1.37 -4.70
CA ILE A 86 -5.12 -1.43 -6.15
C ILE A 86 -6.50 -1.89 -6.62
N GLY A 87 -7.22 -1.02 -7.30
CA GLY A 87 -8.56 -1.31 -7.82
C GLY A 87 -9.65 -1.33 -6.74
N ILE A 88 -10.54 -0.39 -6.79
CA ILE A 88 -11.73 -0.35 -5.95
C ILE A 88 -12.75 -1.36 -6.49
N TYR A 89 -13.39 -2.13 -5.60
CA TYR A 89 -14.39 -3.17 -5.94
C TYR A 89 -13.84 -4.39 -6.70
N GLY A 90 -12.56 -4.70 -6.55
CA GLY A 90 -11.96 -5.95 -6.99
C GLY A 90 -11.15 -5.88 -8.28
N ASN A 91 -10.57 -7.00 -8.65
CA ASN A 91 -9.50 -7.11 -9.64
C ASN A 91 -9.97 -7.42 -11.08
N ARG A 92 -11.28 -7.49 -11.34
CA ARG A 92 -11.83 -7.82 -12.66
C ARG A 92 -12.57 -6.66 -13.33
N ASN A 93 -12.78 -5.58 -12.60
CA ASN A 93 -13.49 -4.40 -13.10
C ASN A 93 -12.54 -3.44 -13.85
N GLN A 94 -13.12 -2.38 -14.42
CA GLN A 94 -12.37 -1.39 -15.16
C GLN A 94 -11.46 -0.57 -14.24
N ASN A 95 -11.89 -0.28 -13.01
CA ASN A 95 -11.09 0.48 -12.05
C ASN A 95 -9.74 -0.18 -11.80
N PHE A 96 -9.69 -1.49 -11.57
CA PHE A 96 -8.43 -2.22 -11.40
C PHE A 96 -7.52 -2.10 -12.63
N LYS A 97 -8.09 -2.21 -13.84
CA LYS A 97 -7.32 -2.12 -15.09
C LYS A 97 -6.74 -0.72 -15.32
N ASP A 98 -7.44 0.30 -14.85
CA ASP A 98 -7.02 1.70 -14.98
C ASP A 98 -6.02 2.09 -13.87
N ASP A 99 -6.18 1.54 -12.67
CA ASP A 99 -5.33 1.82 -11.51
C ASP A 99 -3.97 1.13 -11.59
N LEU A 100 -3.97 -0.16 -11.94
CA LEU A 100 -2.76 -0.99 -11.91
C LEU A 100 -1.57 -0.36 -12.65
N PRO A 101 -1.67 0.11 -13.90
CA PRO A 101 -0.54 0.71 -14.60
C PRO A 101 -0.07 2.02 -13.96
N LYS A 102 -0.96 2.78 -13.33
CA LYS A 102 -0.62 4.03 -12.64
C LYS A 102 0.10 3.78 -11.32
N GLN A 103 -0.36 2.78 -10.56
CA GLN A 103 0.33 2.30 -9.35
C GLN A 103 1.72 1.79 -9.69
N ILE A 104 1.85 0.98 -10.75
CA ILE A 104 3.15 0.48 -11.23
C ILE A 104 4.05 1.64 -11.66
N ALA A 105 3.53 2.69 -12.27
CA ALA A 105 4.31 3.87 -12.61
C ALA A 105 4.88 4.57 -11.37
N ASP A 106 4.11 4.65 -10.28
CA ASP A 106 4.59 5.15 -9.00
C ASP A 106 5.67 4.22 -8.40
N PHE A 107 5.48 2.91 -8.41
CA PHE A 107 6.48 1.95 -7.95
C PHE A 107 7.80 2.10 -8.72
N ASN A 108 7.72 2.22 -10.04
CA ASN A 108 8.88 2.44 -10.91
C ASN A 108 9.57 3.79 -10.65
N LYS A 109 8.81 4.82 -10.31
CA LYS A 109 9.34 6.15 -9.96
C LYS A 109 10.11 6.09 -8.64
N PHE A 110 9.49 5.56 -7.60
CA PHE A 110 10.01 5.60 -6.24
C PHE A 110 11.14 4.59 -5.99
N SER A 111 11.11 3.42 -6.62
CA SER A 111 12.17 2.42 -6.51
C SER A 111 13.53 2.85 -7.07
N LYS A 112 13.57 3.88 -7.92
CA LYS A 112 14.82 4.39 -8.50
C LYS A 112 15.67 5.16 -7.51
N THR A 113 15.06 5.87 -6.61
CA THR A 113 15.72 6.85 -5.74
C THR A 113 15.92 6.33 -4.33
N GLU A 114 15.00 5.55 -3.80
CA GLU A 114 14.96 5.19 -2.39
C GLU A 114 14.73 3.68 -2.17
N ASN A 115 14.95 3.25 -0.92
CA ASN A 115 14.48 1.95 -0.45
C ASN A 115 12.96 2.02 -0.34
N LEU A 116 12.27 1.22 -1.12
CA LEU A 116 10.81 1.24 -1.22
C LEU A 116 10.20 0.01 -0.57
N CYS A 117 9.21 0.23 0.30
CA CYS A 117 8.31 -0.79 0.82
C CYS A 117 6.88 -0.46 0.40
N ILE A 118 6.23 -1.38 -0.31
CA ILE A 118 4.85 -1.26 -0.77
C ILE A 118 4.00 -2.20 0.07
N ILE A 119 2.96 -1.67 0.73
CA ILE A 119 2.10 -2.46 1.63
C ILE A 119 0.63 -2.12 1.33
N GLY A 120 -0.22 -3.14 1.33
CA GLY A 120 -1.67 -2.94 1.25
C GLY A 120 -2.41 -4.00 0.48
N ASP A 121 -3.64 -3.71 0.13
CA ASP A 121 -4.52 -4.58 -0.65
C ASP A 121 -4.21 -4.45 -2.14
N TYR A 122 -3.55 -5.48 -2.69
CA TYR A 122 -3.26 -5.52 -4.12
C TYR A 122 -4.41 -6.11 -4.94
N ASN A 123 -5.46 -6.60 -4.28
CA ASN A 123 -6.56 -7.33 -4.90
C ASN A 123 -6.09 -8.52 -5.76
N ILE A 124 -4.94 -9.12 -5.41
CA ILE A 124 -4.33 -10.24 -6.14
C ILE A 124 -3.74 -11.26 -5.17
N SER A 125 -4.10 -12.54 -5.31
CA SER A 125 -3.36 -13.66 -4.72
C SER A 125 -2.23 -14.08 -5.65
N PHE A 126 -1.01 -14.27 -5.12
CA PHE A 126 0.17 -14.60 -5.94
C PHE A 126 0.40 -16.10 -6.11
N CYS A 127 0.15 -16.92 -5.10
CA CYS A 127 0.46 -18.37 -5.12
C CYS A 127 -0.72 -19.29 -5.40
N ASP A 128 -1.94 -18.76 -5.41
CA ASP A 128 -3.16 -19.56 -5.63
C ASP A 128 -4.18 -18.83 -6.52
N ASN A 129 -5.39 -19.39 -6.63
CA ASN A 129 -6.47 -18.82 -7.42
C ASN A 129 -7.60 -18.23 -6.56
N TYR A 130 -7.34 -17.93 -5.29
CA TYR A 130 -8.31 -17.36 -4.36
C TYR A 130 -8.87 -16.04 -4.90
N TYR A 131 -7.99 -15.09 -5.23
CA TYR A 131 -8.37 -13.82 -5.83
C TYR A 131 -7.33 -13.41 -6.88
N PHE A 132 -7.61 -13.67 -8.15
CA PHE A 132 -6.56 -13.67 -9.15
C PHE A 132 -7.04 -13.21 -10.52
N THR A 133 -6.20 -12.43 -11.20
CA THR A 133 -6.23 -12.20 -12.64
C THR A 133 -4.84 -12.38 -13.25
N ASN A 134 -4.76 -12.89 -14.49
CA ASN A 134 -3.49 -12.98 -15.21
C ASN A 134 -2.83 -11.61 -15.36
N LEU A 135 -3.62 -10.59 -15.73
CA LEU A 135 -3.13 -9.22 -15.89
C LEU A 135 -2.44 -8.73 -14.62
N GLY A 136 -3.13 -8.73 -13.48
CA GLY A 136 -2.60 -8.20 -12.24
C GLY A 136 -1.33 -8.91 -11.79
N ARG A 137 -1.35 -10.25 -11.78
CA ARG A 137 -0.18 -11.05 -11.37
C ARG A 137 1.01 -10.85 -12.30
N THR A 138 0.78 -10.82 -13.62
CA THR A 138 1.85 -10.64 -14.60
C THR A 138 2.48 -9.27 -14.50
N GLU A 139 1.68 -8.21 -14.47
CA GLU A 139 2.19 -6.84 -14.45
C GLU A 139 2.89 -6.50 -13.13
N LEU A 140 2.35 -6.94 -11.98
CA LEU A 140 3.01 -6.74 -10.69
C LEU A 140 4.33 -7.50 -10.60
N ASN A 141 4.35 -8.79 -10.96
CA ASN A 141 5.58 -9.57 -10.96
C ASN A 141 6.64 -8.98 -11.88
N LYS A 142 6.25 -8.53 -13.07
CA LYS A 142 7.14 -7.85 -14.00
C LYS A 142 7.74 -6.60 -13.37
N SER A 143 6.91 -5.73 -12.80
CA SER A 143 7.36 -4.50 -12.12
C SER A 143 8.30 -4.83 -10.96
N PHE A 144 7.98 -5.82 -10.14
CA PHE A 144 8.82 -6.21 -9.00
C PHE A 144 10.20 -6.72 -9.46
N VAL A 145 10.26 -7.55 -10.48
CA VAL A 145 11.53 -8.02 -11.06
C VAL A 145 12.35 -6.86 -11.62
N GLU A 146 11.73 -5.98 -12.43
CA GLU A 146 12.41 -4.84 -13.04
C GLU A 146 12.98 -3.85 -12.02
N ASN A 147 12.28 -3.68 -10.87
CA ASN A 147 12.67 -2.76 -9.81
C ASN A 147 13.45 -3.42 -8.65
N LYS A 148 13.74 -4.72 -8.75
CA LYS A 148 14.40 -5.49 -7.69
C LYS A 148 13.66 -5.42 -6.37
N ILE A 149 12.36 -5.60 -6.41
CA ILE A 149 11.45 -5.65 -5.28
C ILE A 149 11.10 -7.11 -5.01
N ASN A 150 11.17 -7.54 -3.75
CA ASN A 150 10.75 -8.85 -3.28
C ASN A 150 9.35 -8.75 -2.67
N ASN A 151 8.41 -9.54 -3.14
CA ASN A 151 7.14 -9.72 -2.46
C ASN A 151 7.31 -10.73 -1.33
N LEU A 152 7.36 -10.24 -0.08
CA LEU A 152 7.60 -11.07 1.11
C LEU A 152 6.44 -12.01 1.44
N THR A 153 5.27 -11.71 0.93
CA THR A 153 4.01 -12.44 1.20
C THR A 153 3.53 -13.24 0.00
N GLU A 154 4.33 -13.38 -1.06
CA GLU A 154 3.92 -14.04 -2.31
C GLU A 154 3.44 -15.48 -2.13
N ASN A 155 3.96 -16.19 -1.12
CA ASN A 155 3.66 -17.59 -0.85
C ASN A 155 2.53 -17.79 0.20
N ILE A 156 1.93 -16.72 0.70
CA ILE A 156 0.81 -16.81 1.63
C ILE A 156 -0.47 -17.06 0.83
N LYS A 157 -1.15 -18.16 1.17
CA LYS A 157 -2.41 -18.53 0.52
C LYS A 157 -3.57 -17.67 1.00
N GLU A 158 -4.56 -17.52 0.13
CA GLU A 158 -5.82 -16.85 0.42
C GLU A 158 -5.64 -15.42 0.97
N THR A 159 -4.58 -14.72 0.51
CA THR A 159 -4.34 -13.32 0.84
C THR A 159 -4.33 -12.44 -0.39
N ILE A 160 -4.78 -11.21 -0.21
CA ILE A 160 -4.73 -10.12 -1.17
C ILE A 160 -3.96 -8.92 -0.62
N ASP A 161 -3.70 -8.92 0.70
CA ASP A 161 -2.84 -7.95 1.37
C ASP A 161 -1.39 -8.40 1.31
N HIS A 162 -0.53 -7.55 0.79
CA HIS A 162 0.85 -7.89 0.52
C HIS A 162 1.84 -6.86 1.05
N ILE A 163 3.07 -7.37 1.29
CA ILE A 163 4.24 -6.57 1.63
C ILE A 163 5.31 -6.88 0.60
N ALA A 164 5.73 -5.87 -0.14
CA ALA A 164 6.82 -5.97 -1.11
C ALA A 164 7.88 -4.91 -0.80
N ILE A 165 9.15 -5.31 -0.79
CA ILE A 165 10.26 -4.44 -0.40
C ILE A 165 11.41 -4.52 -1.39
N SER A 166 12.10 -3.40 -1.62
CA SER A 166 13.29 -3.36 -2.47
C SER A 166 14.45 -4.15 -1.87
N ASN A 167 15.26 -4.80 -2.72
CA ASN A 167 16.41 -5.61 -2.30
C ASN A 167 17.57 -4.80 -1.67
N LYS A 168 17.42 -3.51 -1.54
CA LYS A 168 18.41 -2.64 -0.91
C LYS A 168 18.29 -2.60 0.61
N PHE A 169 17.23 -3.19 1.14
CA PHE A 169 16.93 -3.27 2.57
C PHE A 169 17.19 -4.65 3.14
#